data_cb0d2af19ad48a88919bbe2bfb7626b4
#
_entry.id   cb0d2af19ad48a88919bbe2bfb7626b4
#
_cell.length_a   1.000
_cell.length_b   1.000
_cell.length_c   1.000
_cell.angle_alpha   90.00
_cell.angle_beta   90.00
_cell.angle_gamma   90.00
#
_symmetry.space_group_name_H-M   'P 1'
#
loop_
_entity.id
_entity.type
_entity.pdbx_description
1 polymer ?
#
loop_
_entity_poly.entity_id
_entity_poly.type
_entity_poly.pdbx_seq_one_letter_code
_entity_poly.pdbx_strand_id
1 'polypeptide(L)'
;MFQNKVAYITGGTKGIGFGIAKILSDQGIRVAISGRKQEDVEKAAAEISSDASKVLGIVSNVRNFEAEEKAVSEIKNHFGQLDYVVANAGMGVFKPVDELSVDEWNDMIETNLTGLFYTLKASVEELKKSEGYFISISSLAGTNFFEKGSGYNASKFGAVGFTQAAMIDLRKYNIKVSTIMPGSVSTNFNGNEPSGKDSWKIQPEDLGNLVLDIFKMNPRSLPSKIEIRPSKPNN
;
A
#
# COMPACT_ATOMS: atom_id res chain seq x y z
N MET A 1 12.07 19.44 1.48
CA MET A 1 10.63 19.26 1.67
C MET A 1 10.32 18.05 2.54
N PHE A 2 11.00 16.93 2.37
CA PHE A 2 10.71 15.68 3.08
C PHE A 2 11.71 15.31 4.19
N GLN A 3 12.59 16.23 4.51
CA GLN A 3 13.60 16.00 5.56
C GLN A 3 12.91 15.63 6.88
N ASN A 4 13.34 14.53 7.49
CA ASN A 4 12.78 13.95 8.72
C ASN A 4 11.36 13.35 8.62
N LYS A 5 10.73 13.27 7.43
CA LYS A 5 9.46 12.58 7.27
C LYS A 5 9.63 11.06 7.33
N VAL A 6 8.62 10.38 7.85
CA VAL A 6 8.58 8.92 8.01
C VAL A 6 7.37 8.35 7.31
N ALA A 7 7.59 7.31 6.48
CA ALA A 7 6.55 6.57 5.78
C ALA A 7 6.53 5.10 6.22
N TYR A 8 5.34 4.55 6.42
CA TYR A 8 5.12 3.12 6.62
C TYR A 8 4.44 2.51 5.40
N ILE A 9 5.02 1.45 4.83
CA ILE A 9 4.51 0.77 3.64
C ILE A 9 4.26 -0.71 3.96
N THR A 10 3.01 -1.14 3.99
CA THR A 10 2.68 -2.55 4.18
C THR A 10 2.91 -3.35 2.89
N GLY A 11 3.40 -4.59 3.01
CA GLY A 11 3.75 -5.40 1.84
C GLY A 11 4.88 -4.78 1.02
N GLY A 12 5.84 -4.13 1.68
CA GLY A 12 6.94 -3.39 1.06
C GLY A 12 8.13 -4.24 0.60
N THR A 13 8.05 -5.58 0.70
CA THR A 13 9.18 -6.48 0.39
C THR A 13 9.35 -6.74 -1.11
N LYS A 14 8.36 -6.43 -1.94
CA LYS A 14 8.40 -6.61 -3.40
C LYS A 14 7.33 -5.80 -4.12
N GLY A 15 7.39 -5.77 -5.45
CA GLY A 15 6.38 -5.18 -6.32
C GLY A 15 6.09 -3.72 -6.01
N ILE A 16 4.81 -3.33 -6.01
CA ILE A 16 4.38 -1.93 -5.84
C ILE A 16 4.93 -1.32 -4.54
N GLY A 17 4.77 -2.03 -3.42
CA GLY A 17 5.23 -1.53 -2.12
C GLY A 17 6.72 -1.27 -2.06
N PHE A 18 7.53 -2.16 -2.66
CA PHE A 18 8.97 -1.99 -2.76
C PHE A 18 9.34 -0.78 -3.62
N GLY A 19 8.72 -0.64 -4.81
CA GLY A 19 8.95 0.51 -5.70
C GLY A 19 8.61 1.85 -5.02
N ILE A 20 7.47 1.90 -4.30
CA ILE A 20 7.09 3.08 -3.51
C ILE A 20 8.16 3.37 -2.44
N ALA A 21 8.55 2.36 -1.65
CA ALA A 21 9.53 2.51 -0.58
C ALA A 21 10.88 3.02 -1.11
N LYS A 22 11.34 2.48 -2.24
CA LYS A 22 12.58 2.89 -2.91
C LYS A 22 12.55 4.35 -3.32
N ILE A 23 11.50 4.78 -4.05
CA ILE A 23 11.35 6.18 -4.49
C ILE A 23 11.28 7.14 -3.31
N LEU A 24 10.50 6.79 -2.26
CA LEU A 24 10.39 7.65 -1.07
C LEU A 24 11.73 7.77 -0.32
N SER A 25 12.47 6.66 -0.18
CA SER A 25 13.80 6.64 0.45
C SER A 25 14.81 7.48 -0.33
N ASP A 26 14.83 7.37 -1.67
CA ASP A 26 15.72 8.14 -2.55
C ASP A 26 15.43 9.67 -2.45
N GLN A 27 14.23 10.06 -2.03
CA GLN A 27 13.85 11.45 -1.79
C GLN A 27 14.07 11.92 -0.32
N GLY A 28 14.74 11.11 0.49
CA GLY A 28 15.12 11.46 1.85
C GLY A 28 14.02 11.25 2.91
N ILE A 29 12.92 10.55 2.56
CA ILE A 29 11.94 10.08 3.53
C ILE A 29 12.49 8.81 4.18
N ARG A 30 12.45 8.74 5.51
CA ARG A 30 12.74 7.49 6.24
C ARG A 30 11.57 6.53 6.05
N VAL A 31 11.84 5.29 5.71
CA VAL A 31 10.80 4.32 5.37
C VAL A 31 10.82 3.12 6.29
N ALA A 32 9.66 2.71 6.77
CA ALA A 32 9.43 1.40 7.35
C ALA A 32 8.68 0.55 6.33
N ILE A 33 9.13 -0.67 6.12
CA ILE A 33 8.44 -1.65 5.28
C ILE A 33 8.02 -2.84 6.10
N SER A 34 6.87 -3.43 5.80
CA SER A 34 6.49 -4.69 6.44
C SER A 34 6.27 -5.83 5.45
N GLY A 35 6.43 -7.03 5.97
CA GLY A 35 6.22 -8.30 5.29
C GLY A 35 6.09 -9.44 6.29
N ARG A 36 5.69 -10.63 5.82
CA ARG A 36 5.39 -11.77 6.71
C ARG A 36 6.62 -12.59 7.11
N LYS A 37 7.72 -12.48 6.37
CA LYS A 37 8.94 -13.27 6.59
C LYS A 37 10.11 -12.35 6.90
N GLN A 38 10.87 -12.69 7.93
CA GLN A 38 12.04 -11.95 8.37
C GLN A 38 13.07 -11.77 7.24
N GLU A 39 13.43 -12.87 6.58
CA GLU A 39 14.41 -12.86 5.48
C GLU A 39 14.02 -11.91 4.34
N ASP A 40 12.72 -11.92 3.93
CA ASP A 40 12.22 -11.06 2.85
C ASP A 40 12.28 -9.59 3.25
N VAL A 41 11.98 -9.28 4.51
CA VAL A 41 11.96 -7.92 5.05
C VAL A 41 13.38 -7.38 5.17
N GLU A 42 14.31 -8.14 5.71
CA GLU A 42 15.72 -7.75 5.86
C GLU A 42 16.38 -7.53 4.49
N LYS A 43 16.16 -8.46 3.56
CA LYS A 43 16.66 -8.34 2.19
C LYS A 43 16.14 -7.07 1.52
N ALA A 44 14.83 -6.85 1.55
CA ALA A 44 14.23 -5.68 0.92
C ALA A 44 14.70 -4.37 1.56
N ALA A 45 14.82 -4.32 2.89
CA ALA A 45 15.33 -3.13 3.58
C ALA A 45 16.77 -2.79 3.14
N ALA A 46 17.65 -3.79 3.05
CA ALA A 46 19.03 -3.60 2.59
C ALA A 46 19.11 -3.17 1.11
N GLU A 47 18.21 -3.67 0.25
CA GLU A 47 18.13 -3.26 -1.16
C GLU A 47 17.58 -1.83 -1.33
N ILE A 48 16.68 -1.37 -0.44
CA ILE A 48 16.16 0.02 -0.47
C ILE A 48 17.26 1.00 -0.06
N SER A 49 17.99 0.73 1.01
CA SER A 49 19.11 1.55 1.45
C SER A 49 20.10 0.75 2.29
N SER A 50 21.38 0.99 2.07
CA SER A 50 22.45 0.48 2.95
C SER A 50 22.54 1.22 4.30
N ASP A 51 21.86 2.36 4.43
CA ASP A 51 21.81 3.15 5.65
C ASP A 51 20.62 2.71 6.51
N ALA A 52 20.91 1.89 7.53
CA ALA A 52 19.92 1.36 8.47
C ALA A 52 19.16 2.45 9.26
N SER A 53 19.68 3.68 9.32
CA SER A 53 18.96 4.80 9.94
C SER A 53 17.81 5.34 9.08
N LYS A 54 17.76 4.95 7.80
CA LYS A 54 16.76 5.40 6.83
C LYS A 54 15.67 4.38 6.54
N VAL A 55 15.97 3.09 6.74
CA VAL A 55 15.04 2.00 6.39
C VAL A 55 14.90 1.03 7.56
N LEU A 56 13.66 0.79 7.97
CA LEU A 56 13.29 -0.18 8.98
C LEU A 56 12.47 -1.31 8.36
N GLY A 57 12.95 -2.53 8.51
CA GLY A 57 12.20 -3.73 8.12
C GLY A 57 11.45 -4.32 9.30
N ILE A 58 10.15 -4.61 9.16
CA ILE A 58 9.28 -5.09 10.24
C ILE A 58 8.55 -6.36 9.79
N VAL A 59 8.57 -7.39 10.62
CA VAL A 59 7.71 -8.56 10.40
C VAL A 59 6.32 -8.25 10.91
N SER A 60 5.36 -8.11 10.00
CA SER A 60 3.96 -7.95 10.33
C SER A 60 3.07 -8.67 9.31
N ASN A 61 1.98 -9.24 9.81
CA ASN A 61 0.89 -9.76 9.00
C ASN A 61 -0.31 -8.83 9.20
N VAL A 62 -0.70 -8.09 8.15
CA VAL A 62 -1.82 -7.14 8.18
C VAL A 62 -3.16 -7.76 8.60
N ARG A 63 -3.29 -9.09 8.53
CA ARG A 63 -4.47 -9.83 9.01
C ARG A 63 -4.55 -9.93 10.55
N ASN A 64 -3.54 -9.47 11.26
CA ASN A 64 -3.48 -9.46 12.73
C ASN A 64 -3.35 -8.02 13.21
N PHE A 65 -4.34 -7.55 13.99
CA PHE A 65 -4.40 -6.16 14.44
C PHE A 65 -3.26 -5.84 15.42
N GLU A 66 -2.98 -6.73 16.35
CA GLU A 66 -1.91 -6.56 17.35
C GLU A 66 -0.53 -6.49 16.69
N ALA A 67 -0.32 -7.21 15.57
CA ALA A 67 0.91 -7.12 14.78
C ALA A 67 1.06 -5.74 14.13
N GLU A 68 -0.02 -5.14 13.62
CA GLU A 68 0.00 -3.79 13.07
C GLU A 68 0.20 -2.73 14.16
N GLU A 69 -0.42 -2.86 15.34
CA GLU A 69 -0.15 -1.97 16.48
C GLU A 69 1.31 -2.04 16.92
N LYS A 70 1.89 -3.24 17.00
CA LYS A 70 3.30 -3.45 17.32
C LYS A 70 4.20 -2.81 16.25
N ALA A 71 3.90 -2.99 14.97
CA ALA A 71 4.64 -2.39 13.88
C ALA A 71 4.67 -0.85 13.96
N VAL A 72 3.53 -0.22 14.20
CA VAL A 72 3.44 1.24 14.37
C VAL A 72 4.22 1.71 15.61
N SER A 73 4.13 0.97 16.71
CA SER A 73 4.91 1.27 17.92
C SER A 73 6.41 1.18 17.67
N GLU A 74 6.86 0.17 16.92
CA GLU A 74 8.27 -0.01 16.55
C GLU A 74 8.77 1.13 15.66
N ILE A 75 7.97 1.55 14.66
CA ILE A 75 8.27 2.72 13.82
C ILE A 75 8.45 3.99 14.67
N LYS A 76 7.53 4.22 15.60
CA LYS A 76 7.59 5.38 16.50
C LYS A 76 8.83 5.33 17.38
N ASN A 77 9.17 4.17 17.94
CA ASN A 77 10.34 4.02 18.79
C ASN A 77 11.64 4.23 18.02
N HIS A 78 11.70 3.80 16.75
CA HIS A 78 12.88 3.90 15.91
C HIS A 78 13.07 5.29 15.29
N PHE A 79 12.00 5.87 14.74
CA PHE A 79 12.04 7.14 13.98
C PHE A 79 11.48 8.35 14.73
N GLY A 80 10.76 8.14 15.82
CA GLY A 80 10.16 9.18 16.65
C GLY A 80 8.79 9.70 16.18
N GLN A 81 8.37 9.36 14.95
CA GLN A 81 7.12 9.85 14.34
C GLN A 81 6.63 8.94 13.21
N LEU A 82 5.40 9.22 12.74
CA LEU A 82 4.84 8.61 11.54
C LEU A 82 4.02 9.67 10.79
N ASP A 83 4.40 9.98 9.54
CA ASP A 83 3.76 11.02 8.73
C ASP A 83 2.91 10.44 7.60
N TYR A 84 3.36 9.34 7.01
CA TYR A 84 2.74 8.76 5.82
C TYR A 84 2.53 7.27 6.00
N VAL A 85 1.37 6.77 5.60
CA VAL A 85 1.08 5.35 5.56
C VAL A 85 0.60 4.96 4.18
N VAL A 86 1.22 3.95 3.61
CA VAL A 86 0.79 3.34 2.35
C VAL A 86 0.36 1.91 2.63
N ALA A 87 -0.94 1.70 2.72
CA ALA A 87 -1.54 0.38 2.88
C ALA A 87 -1.57 -0.30 1.51
N ASN A 88 -0.53 -1.08 1.24
CA ASN A 88 -0.29 -1.73 -0.05
C ASN A 88 -0.44 -3.25 0.02
N ALA A 89 -0.28 -3.88 1.17
CA ALA A 89 -0.40 -5.33 1.29
C ALA A 89 -1.71 -5.84 0.66
N GLY A 90 -1.59 -6.84 -0.21
CA GLY A 90 -2.74 -7.37 -0.93
C GLY A 90 -2.43 -8.68 -1.64
N MET A 91 -3.48 -9.42 -1.97
CA MET A 91 -3.43 -10.65 -2.74
C MET A 91 -4.64 -10.76 -3.67
N GLY A 92 -4.55 -11.66 -4.65
CA GLY A 92 -5.65 -11.95 -5.55
C GLY A 92 -5.68 -13.43 -5.92
N VAL A 93 -6.88 -13.99 -5.98
CA VAL A 93 -7.18 -15.29 -6.56
C VAL A 93 -8.25 -15.08 -7.62
N PHE A 94 -8.01 -15.60 -8.82
CA PHE A 94 -8.88 -15.42 -9.97
C PHE A 94 -9.46 -16.76 -10.40
N LYS A 95 -10.71 -17.01 -9.97
CA LYS A 95 -11.47 -18.24 -10.24
C LYS A 95 -12.94 -17.92 -10.48
N PRO A 96 -13.67 -18.74 -11.27
CA PRO A 96 -15.12 -18.69 -11.30
C PRO A 96 -15.70 -18.83 -9.88
N VAL A 97 -16.86 -18.23 -9.62
CA VAL A 97 -17.44 -18.19 -8.27
C VAL A 97 -17.77 -19.57 -7.69
N ASP A 98 -18.10 -20.52 -8.54
CA ASP A 98 -18.38 -21.92 -8.19
C ASP A 98 -17.11 -22.76 -7.88
N GLU A 99 -15.93 -22.28 -8.31
CA GLU A 99 -14.63 -22.90 -8.02
C GLU A 99 -13.86 -22.18 -6.89
N LEU A 100 -14.27 -20.97 -6.53
CA LEU A 100 -13.62 -20.18 -5.48
C LEU A 100 -13.91 -20.78 -4.10
N SER A 101 -12.87 -21.23 -3.41
CA SER A 101 -13.05 -21.79 -2.07
C SER A 101 -13.36 -20.71 -1.02
N VAL A 102 -13.97 -21.12 0.10
CA VAL A 102 -14.24 -20.23 1.24
C VAL A 102 -12.93 -19.66 1.81
N ASP A 103 -11.88 -20.46 1.88
CA ASP A 103 -10.59 -20.02 2.40
C ASP A 103 -9.94 -18.98 1.48
N GLU A 104 -9.96 -19.18 0.17
CA GLU A 104 -9.47 -18.21 -0.80
C GLU A 104 -10.24 -16.87 -0.76
N TRP A 105 -11.57 -16.95 -0.58
CA TRP A 105 -12.40 -15.78 -0.35
C TRP A 105 -11.99 -15.06 0.93
N ASN A 106 -11.92 -15.77 2.06
CA ASN A 106 -11.55 -15.20 3.35
C ASN A 106 -10.14 -14.58 3.31
N ASP A 107 -9.18 -15.26 2.70
CA ASP A 107 -7.81 -14.74 2.54
C ASP A 107 -7.78 -13.40 1.82
N MET A 108 -8.57 -13.24 0.75
CA MET A 108 -8.68 -11.96 0.03
C MET A 108 -9.35 -10.87 0.86
N ILE A 109 -10.46 -11.18 1.54
CA ILE A 109 -11.17 -10.22 2.39
C ILE A 109 -10.29 -9.81 3.58
N GLU A 110 -9.71 -10.76 4.27
CA GLU A 110 -8.87 -10.51 5.44
C GLU A 110 -7.61 -9.71 5.10
N THR A 111 -6.99 -9.99 3.94
CA THR A 111 -5.78 -9.25 3.53
C THR A 111 -6.12 -7.88 2.95
N ASN A 112 -7.02 -7.82 1.95
CA ASN A 112 -7.21 -6.63 1.13
C ASN A 112 -8.14 -5.60 1.78
N LEU A 113 -9.05 -6.02 2.67
CA LEU A 113 -10.05 -5.17 3.30
C LEU A 113 -9.88 -5.06 4.81
N THR A 114 -9.90 -6.18 5.53
CA THR A 114 -9.73 -6.16 6.99
C THR A 114 -8.32 -5.68 7.37
N GLY A 115 -7.29 -6.15 6.67
CA GLY A 115 -5.91 -5.71 6.89
C GLY A 115 -5.69 -4.22 6.57
N LEU A 116 -6.36 -3.71 5.53
CA LEU A 116 -6.39 -2.27 5.25
C LEU A 116 -6.97 -1.46 6.42
N PHE A 117 -8.10 -1.93 6.97
CA PHE A 117 -8.71 -1.33 8.16
C PHE A 117 -7.76 -1.39 9.37
N TYR A 118 -7.11 -2.52 9.62
CA TYR A 118 -6.17 -2.69 10.73
C TYR A 118 -4.97 -1.75 10.59
N THR A 119 -4.39 -1.65 9.41
CA THR A 119 -3.28 -0.71 9.15
C THR A 119 -3.69 0.74 9.43
N LEU A 120 -4.87 1.18 8.97
CA LEU A 120 -5.35 2.53 9.27
C LEU A 120 -5.61 2.70 10.77
N LYS A 121 -6.32 1.76 11.40
CA LYS A 121 -6.71 1.81 12.80
C LYS A 121 -5.50 1.89 13.73
N ALA A 122 -4.46 1.10 13.47
CA ALA A 122 -3.21 1.13 14.24
C ALA A 122 -2.45 2.46 14.06
N SER A 123 -2.53 3.09 12.87
CA SER A 123 -1.75 4.28 12.53
C SER A 123 -2.44 5.60 12.86
N VAL A 124 -3.75 5.61 13.06
CA VAL A 124 -4.55 6.84 13.09
C VAL A 124 -4.11 7.83 14.18
N GLU A 125 -3.69 7.35 15.36
CA GLU A 125 -3.28 8.24 16.45
C GLU A 125 -1.94 8.94 16.16
N GLU A 126 -1.01 8.28 15.49
CA GLU A 126 0.23 8.91 15.06
C GLU A 126 -0.01 9.85 13.87
N LEU A 127 -0.89 9.48 12.93
CA LEU A 127 -1.30 10.36 11.83
C LEU A 127 -2.03 11.63 12.31
N LYS A 128 -2.79 11.56 13.41
CA LYS A 128 -3.38 12.78 14.03
C LYS A 128 -2.31 13.75 14.52
N LYS A 129 -1.23 13.24 15.09
CA LYS A 129 -0.13 14.08 15.62
C LYS A 129 0.66 14.79 14.52
N SER A 130 0.82 14.11 13.38
CA SER A 130 1.60 14.62 12.24
C SER A 130 0.76 15.39 11.22
N GLU A 131 -0.59 15.40 11.37
CA GLU A 131 -1.53 15.81 10.33
C GLU A 131 -1.23 15.09 9.00
N GLY A 132 -1.03 13.79 9.11
CA GLY A 132 -0.37 12.96 8.12
C GLY A 132 -1.23 12.59 6.92
N TYR A 133 -0.73 11.61 6.15
CA TYR A 133 -1.39 11.14 4.94
C TYR A 133 -1.49 9.61 4.93
N PHE A 134 -2.69 9.09 4.65
CA PHE A 134 -2.94 7.67 4.44
C PHE A 134 -3.29 7.41 2.97
N ILE A 135 -2.59 6.48 2.33
CA ILE A 135 -2.87 6.03 0.96
C ILE A 135 -3.18 4.54 0.96
N SER A 136 -4.32 4.15 0.38
CA SER A 136 -4.60 2.75 0.07
C SER A 136 -4.25 2.43 -1.38
N ILE A 137 -3.56 1.31 -1.60
CA ILE A 137 -3.37 0.73 -2.94
C ILE A 137 -4.50 -0.28 -3.18
N SER A 138 -5.53 0.17 -3.91
CA SER A 138 -6.62 -0.70 -4.32
C SER A 138 -6.32 -1.33 -5.69
N SER A 139 -7.19 -1.17 -6.64
CA SER A 139 -7.08 -1.66 -8.03
C SER A 139 -8.19 -1.03 -8.86
N LEU A 140 -8.06 -1.04 -10.19
CA LEU A 140 -9.20 -0.85 -11.09
C LEU A 140 -10.31 -1.88 -10.85
N ALA A 141 -9.98 -3.04 -10.28
CA ALA A 141 -10.94 -4.03 -9.79
C ALA A 141 -11.84 -3.53 -8.65
N GLY A 142 -11.57 -2.36 -8.08
CA GLY A 142 -12.43 -1.67 -7.11
C GLY A 142 -13.51 -0.78 -7.75
N THR A 143 -13.51 -0.65 -9.07
CA THR A 143 -14.48 0.14 -9.85
C THR A 143 -15.00 -0.56 -11.10
N ASN A 144 -14.30 -1.60 -11.57
CA ASN A 144 -14.64 -2.36 -12.76
C ASN A 144 -14.71 -3.86 -12.45
N PHE A 145 -15.58 -4.57 -13.16
CA PHE A 145 -15.75 -6.01 -13.03
C PHE A 145 -14.99 -6.74 -14.14
N PHE A 146 -14.56 -7.98 -13.84
CA PHE A 146 -14.00 -8.88 -14.84
C PHE A 146 -14.30 -10.34 -14.48
N GLU A 147 -14.26 -11.19 -15.48
CA GLU A 147 -14.47 -12.63 -15.31
C GLU A 147 -13.49 -13.24 -14.32
N LYS A 148 -13.92 -14.19 -13.50
CA LYS A 148 -13.14 -14.85 -12.43
C LYS A 148 -12.67 -13.91 -11.32
N GLY A 149 -13.19 -12.70 -11.27
CA GLY A 149 -12.77 -11.67 -10.32
C GLY A 149 -13.67 -11.52 -9.09
N SER A 150 -14.68 -12.36 -8.88
CA SER A 150 -15.73 -12.13 -7.87
C SER A 150 -15.19 -11.81 -6.46
N GLY A 151 -14.30 -12.65 -5.92
CA GLY A 151 -13.71 -12.42 -4.59
C GLY A 151 -12.75 -11.22 -4.57
N TYR A 152 -11.90 -11.10 -5.59
CA TYR A 152 -10.97 -9.99 -5.68
C TYR A 152 -11.71 -8.65 -5.87
N ASN A 153 -12.70 -8.58 -6.78
CA ASN A 153 -13.56 -7.40 -6.93
C ASN A 153 -14.24 -7.03 -5.61
N ALA A 154 -14.88 -7.99 -4.92
CA ALA A 154 -15.53 -7.72 -3.64
C ALA A 154 -14.58 -7.07 -2.63
N SER A 155 -13.37 -7.61 -2.48
CA SER A 155 -12.36 -7.07 -1.58
C SER A 155 -11.89 -5.66 -1.98
N LYS A 156 -11.70 -5.40 -3.28
CA LYS A 156 -11.20 -4.11 -3.79
C LYS A 156 -12.28 -3.02 -3.87
N PHE A 157 -13.55 -3.37 -4.18
CA PHE A 157 -14.69 -2.46 -4.02
C PHE A 157 -14.87 -2.06 -2.55
N GLY A 158 -14.79 -3.05 -1.63
CA GLY A 158 -14.82 -2.78 -0.19
C GLY A 158 -13.69 -1.84 0.24
N ALA A 159 -12.47 -2.06 -0.24
CA ALA A 159 -11.31 -1.20 0.06
C ALA A 159 -11.51 0.24 -0.43
N VAL A 160 -12.06 0.43 -1.65
CA VAL A 160 -12.39 1.78 -2.16
C VAL A 160 -13.46 2.43 -1.29
N GLY A 161 -14.57 1.73 -1.01
CA GLY A 161 -15.67 2.25 -0.18
C GLY A 161 -15.19 2.64 1.22
N PHE A 162 -14.45 1.75 1.88
CA PHE A 162 -13.86 2.01 3.20
C PHE A 162 -12.96 3.24 3.20
N THR A 163 -12.01 3.32 2.25
CA THR A 163 -11.05 4.42 2.20
C THR A 163 -11.73 5.77 1.95
N GLN A 164 -12.74 5.81 1.08
CA GLN A 164 -13.48 7.05 0.81
C GLN A 164 -14.33 7.50 2.01
N ALA A 165 -14.91 6.58 2.76
CA ALA A 165 -15.61 6.89 4.01
C ALA A 165 -14.62 7.38 5.09
N ALA A 166 -13.52 6.67 5.30
CA ALA A 166 -12.46 7.05 6.23
C ALA A 166 -11.87 8.44 5.94
N MET A 167 -11.76 8.82 4.67
CA MET A 167 -11.37 10.17 4.26
C MET A 167 -12.29 11.25 4.87
N ILE A 168 -13.60 11.01 4.87
CA ILE A 168 -14.58 11.96 5.43
C ILE A 168 -14.46 12.03 6.95
N ASP A 169 -14.33 10.88 7.61
CA ASP A 169 -14.23 10.79 9.08
C ASP A 169 -12.98 11.47 9.63
N LEU A 170 -11.86 11.41 8.89
CA LEU A 170 -10.55 11.85 9.34
C LEU A 170 -10.23 13.31 8.98
N ARG A 171 -11.01 13.96 8.13
CA ARG A 171 -10.82 15.39 7.74
C ARG A 171 -10.74 16.34 8.95
N LYS A 172 -11.53 16.11 9.97
CA LYS A 172 -11.54 16.93 11.20
C LYS A 172 -10.21 16.91 11.96
N TYR A 173 -9.32 15.95 11.65
CA TYR A 173 -7.98 15.84 12.22
C TYR A 173 -6.90 16.28 11.25
N ASN A 174 -7.24 16.90 10.12
CA ASN A 174 -6.33 17.25 9.03
C ASN A 174 -5.60 16.05 8.39
N ILE A 175 -6.05 14.82 8.66
CA ILE A 175 -5.51 13.63 8.01
C ILE A 175 -6.06 13.54 6.58
N LYS A 176 -5.16 13.42 5.62
CA LYS A 176 -5.50 13.20 4.22
C LYS A 176 -5.58 11.72 3.92
N VAL A 177 -6.56 11.33 3.14
CA VAL A 177 -6.76 9.93 2.78
C VAL A 177 -7.06 9.82 1.29
N SER A 178 -6.28 9.01 0.58
CA SER A 178 -6.45 8.76 -0.86
C SER A 178 -6.50 7.29 -1.19
N THR A 179 -7.15 6.97 -2.29
CA THR A 179 -7.15 5.64 -2.90
C THR A 179 -6.47 5.70 -4.27
N ILE A 180 -5.42 4.92 -4.48
CA ILE A 180 -4.83 4.70 -5.79
C ILE A 180 -5.33 3.36 -6.34
N MET A 181 -5.82 3.38 -7.58
CA MET A 181 -6.40 2.23 -8.26
C MET A 181 -5.58 1.91 -9.52
N PRO A 182 -4.51 1.13 -9.40
CA PRO A 182 -3.71 0.74 -10.55
C PRO A 182 -4.43 -0.26 -11.45
N GLY A 183 -4.14 -0.17 -12.74
CA GLY A 183 -4.38 -1.22 -13.72
C GLY A 183 -3.28 -2.29 -13.68
N SER A 184 -2.87 -2.78 -14.86
CA SER A 184 -1.80 -3.78 -14.95
C SER A 184 -0.45 -3.19 -14.54
N VAL A 185 0.15 -3.76 -13.49
CA VAL A 185 1.49 -3.39 -12.99
C VAL A 185 2.42 -4.59 -13.16
N SER A 186 3.67 -4.33 -13.55
CA SER A 186 4.72 -5.33 -13.69
C SER A 186 5.21 -5.76 -12.30
N THR A 187 4.67 -6.86 -11.76
CA THR A 187 4.98 -7.35 -10.41
C THR A 187 4.85 -8.85 -10.31
N ASN A 188 5.33 -9.42 -9.20
CA ASN A 188 5.13 -10.83 -8.85
C ASN A 188 3.72 -11.14 -8.31
N PHE A 189 2.75 -10.27 -8.50
CA PHE A 189 1.39 -10.49 -8.01
C PHE A 189 0.74 -11.70 -8.67
N ASN A 190 0.08 -12.53 -7.87
CA ASN A 190 -0.60 -13.75 -8.33
C ASN A 190 0.33 -14.74 -9.07
N GLY A 191 1.59 -14.88 -8.61
CA GLY A 191 2.54 -15.83 -9.19
C GLY A 191 3.15 -15.40 -10.53
N ASN A 192 2.89 -14.18 -10.99
CA ASN A 192 3.55 -13.65 -12.18
C ASN A 192 5.04 -13.40 -11.91
N GLU A 193 5.84 -13.48 -12.98
CA GLU A 193 7.24 -13.06 -12.96
C GLU A 193 7.42 -11.90 -13.95
N PRO A 194 7.86 -10.72 -13.48
CA PRO A 194 8.14 -9.59 -14.36
C PRO A 194 9.14 -9.98 -15.46
N SER A 195 8.88 -9.55 -16.68
CA SER A 195 9.72 -9.84 -17.83
C SER A 195 9.82 -8.63 -18.76
N GLY A 196 10.76 -8.68 -19.73
CA GLY A 196 10.87 -7.62 -20.75
C GLY A 196 9.60 -7.41 -21.59
N LYS A 197 8.68 -8.41 -21.60
CA LYS A 197 7.37 -8.30 -22.27
C LYS A 197 6.38 -7.41 -21.50
N ASP A 198 6.71 -7.03 -20.26
CA ASP A 198 5.87 -6.23 -19.37
C ASP A 198 6.18 -4.72 -19.45
N SER A 199 7.02 -4.29 -20.40
CA SER A 199 7.39 -2.88 -20.58
C SER A 199 6.21 -1.94 -20.88
N TRP A 200 5.08 -2.47 -21.35
CA TRP A 200 3.85 -1.72 -21.57
C TRP A 200 3.02 -1.50 -20.28
N LYS A 201 3.26 -2.32 -19.24
CA LYS A 201 2.59 -2.19 -17.94
C LYS A 201 3.15 -1.02 -17.15
N ILE A 202 2.38 -0.53 -16.21
CA ILE A 202 2.85 0.39 -15.17
C ILE A 202 4.01 -0.31 -14.44
N GLN A 203 5.09 0.41 -14.17
CA GLN A 203 6.18 -0.10 -13.34
C GLN A 203 5.95 0.29 -11.87
N PRO A 204 6.46 -0.48 -10.89
CA PRO A 204 6.35 -0.12 -9.48
C PRO A 204 6.83 1.29 -9.14
N GLU A 205 7.88 1.75 -9.81
CA GLU A 205 8.48 3.08 -9.66
C GLU A 205 7.53 4.20 -10.13
N ASP A 206 6.68 3.95 -11.12
CA ASP A 206 5.68 4.92 -11.58
C ASP A 206 4.67 5.20 -10.45
N LEU A 207 4.31 4.17 -9.68
CA LEU A 207 3.45 4.33 -8.51
C LEU A 207 4.19 5.02 -7.35
N GLY A 208 5.48 4.76 -7.19
CA GLY A 208 6.33 5.50 -6.25
C GLY A 208 6.37 6.99 -6.54
N ASN A 209 6.56 7.36 -7.81
CA ASN A 209 6.55 8.76 -8.25
C ASN A 209 5.16 9.40 -8.07
N LEU A 210 4.09 8.69 -8.38
CA LEU A 210 2.72 9.16 -8.15
C LEU A 210 2.46 9.46 -6.66
N VAL A 211 2.86 8.55 -5.76
CA VAL A 211 2.74 8.75 -4.31
C VAL A 211 3.55 9.96 -3.86
N LEU A 212 4.78 10.11 -4.35
CA LEU A 212 5.62 11.26 -4.05
C LEU A 212 4.98 12.58 -4.52
N ASP A 213 4.39 12.61 -5.71
CA ASP A 213 3.73 13.80 -6.25
C ASP A 213 2.46 14.15 -5.47
N ILE A 214 1.71 13.16 -4.99
CA ILE A 214 0.58 13.37 -4.07
C ILE A 214 1.07 14.06 -2.78
N PHE A 215 2.19 13.64 -2.21
CA PHE A 215 2.74 14.25 -1.00
C PHE A 215 3.27 15.68 -1.22
N LYS A 216 3.66 16.03 -2.45
CA LYS A 216 4.08 17.38 -2.84
C LYS A 216 2.93 18.35 -3.09
N MET A 217 1.70 17.86 -3.25
CA MET A 217 0.56 18.71 -3.57
C MET A 217 0.29 19.74 -2.49
N ASN A 218 -0.27 20.87 -2.91
CA ASN A 218 -0.68 21.91 -1.95
C ASN A 218 -1.64 21.32 -0.90
N PRO A 219 -1.45 21.60 0.40
CA PRO A 219 -2.26 21.01 1.48
C PRO A 219 -3.78 21.18 1.34
N ARG A 220 -4.25 22.19 0.62
CA ARG A 220 -5.68 22.42 0.34
C ARG A 220 -6.26 21.49 -0.75
N SER A 221 -5.41 20.76 -1.47
CA SER A 221 -5.82 19.84 -2.54
C SER A 221 -5.70 18.40 -2.09
N LEU A 222 -6.74 17.61 -2.31
CA LEU A 222 -6.80 16.20 -1.97
C LEU A 222 -7.27 15.37 -3.18
N PRO A 223 -6.38 14.69 -3.89
CA PRO A 223 -6.76 13.71 -4.89
C PRO A 223 -7.31 12.46 -4.17
N SER A 224 -8.62 12.42 -3.93
CA SER A 224 -9.23 11.41 -3.07
C SER A 224 -9.26 10.02 -3.70
N LYS A 225 -9.38 9.95 -5.05
CA LYS A 225 -9.48 8.71 -5.80
C LYS A 225 -8.76 8.86 -7.14
N ILE A 226 -7.76 8.00 -7.40
CA ILE A 226 -6.88 8.11 -8.56
C ILE A 226 -6.85 6.79 -9.30
N GLU A 227 -7.31 6.78 -10.54
CA GLU A 227 -7.11 5.67 -11.48
C GLU A 227 -5.82 5.90 -12.29
N ILE A 228 -4.99 4.86 -12.40
CA ILE A 228 -3.81 4.87 -13.25
C ILE A 228 -3.80 3.61 -14.13
N ARG A 229 -3.66 3.80 -15.42
CA ARG A 229 -3.73 2.74 -16.45
C ARG A 229 -2.46 2.75 -17.30
N PRO A 230 -2.06 1.59 -17.85
CA PRO A 230 -1.11 1.60 -18.95
C PRO A 230 -1.61 2.51 -20.08
N SER A 231 -0.74 3.35 -20.62
CA SER A 231 -1.12 4.30 -21.68
C SER A 231 -1.44 3.58 -23.01
N LYS A 232 -0.79 2.43 -23.23
CA LYS A 232 -1.00 1.56 -24.40
C LYS A 232 -1.08 0.11 -23.90
N PRO A 233 -2.27 -0.42 -23.61
CA PRO A 233 -2.42 -1.82 -23.23
C PRO A 233 -1.99 -2.72 -24.39
N ASN A 234 -1.37 -3.85 -24.07
CA ASN A 234 -1.13 -4.91 -25.06
C ASN A 234 -2.48 -5.52 -25.42
N ASN A 235 -2.82 -5.51 -26.70
CA ASN A 235 -4.04 -6.14 -27.25
C ASN A 235 -3.87 -7.65 -27.29
#